data_679b6895f553dc96bb85910c16fd9b00
#
_entry.id   679b6895f553dc96bb85910c16fd9b00
#
_cell.length_a   1.000
_cell.length_b   1.000
_cell.length_c   1.000
_cell.angle_alpha   90.00
_cell.angle_beta   90.00
_cell.angle_gamma   90.00
#
_symmetry.space_group_name_H-M   'P 1'
#
loop_
_entity.id
_entity.type
_entity.pdbx_description
1 polymer ?
#
loop_
_entity_poly.entity_id
_entity_poly.type
_entity_poly.pdbx_seq_one_letter_code
_entity_poly.pdbx_strand_id
1 'polypeptide(L)'
;MKKGVKNLIFSVFLGTWITASYAGAWQYPVPEVEGKFCGTQEFCKIQLPKIEGADYLSFIKNSLHRSVYSVLRGATYVWGRDMGQWAHKGVDIVSTVGTPVYSMGTGEVVQAHAKGEWGNVITIKHQIWSRFIYSNYVHLSEILVQVGDKVGEGQLIWKIGNTGNTTGPHLHFQIDTNEWKHPYYPQTDCEAENLFQVVNEAKCWSLIQKNTLDPILFLETQGRIFQAEQLNERTSSAGYLLTAADISWELSYPIVKLGKSIELMIKNKRGDQGFLEWEIKVEVGSGMQVFPDRITYLGEKRKINLTPAVSGLHRVKVFYREHLLKEFSIFALDQQMITLLTEKAKQNPALEQILKNL
;
A
#
# COMPACT_ATOMS: atom_id res chain seq x y z
N MET A 1 4.26 61.73 55.74
CA MET A 1 3.30 61.46 54.68
C MET A 1 4.08 61.05 53.40
N LYS A 2 4.19 59.78 53.10
CA LYS A 2 4.70 59.29 51.77
C LYS A 2 3.81 58.10 51.33
N LYS A 3 3.09 58.34 50.25
CA LYS A 3 2.23 57.36 49.62
C LYS A 3 3.09 56.34 48.85
N GLY A 4 2.99 55.05 49.20
CA GLY A 4 3.60 53.98 48.46
C GLY A 4 2.71 53.55 47.30
N VAL A 5 3.27 53.58 46.10
CA VAL A 5 2.65 53.06 44.88
C VAL A 5 2.97 51.56 44.87
N LYS A 6 1.94 50.72 44.90
CA LYS A 6 2.05 49.28 44.65
C LYS A 6 2.03 49.03 43.16
N ASN A 7 3.15 48.62 42.61
CA ASN A 7 3.24 48.08 41.24
C ASN A 7 2.63 46.71 41.19
N LEU A 8 1.53 46.58 40.45
CA LEU A 8 0.88 45.34 40.14
C LEU A 8 1.57 44.79 38.87
N ILE A 9 2.42 43.77 39.05
CA ILE A 9 3.03 43.06 37.93
C ILE A 9 1.99 42.04 37.43
N PHE A 10 1.40 42.31 36.28
CA PHE A 10 0.62 41.32 35.52
C PHE A 10 1.60 40.36 34.81
N SER A 11 1.79 39.18 35.38
CA SER A 11 2.45 38.07 34.66
C SER A 11 1.48 37.51 33.66
N VAL A 12 1.67 37.86 32.39
CA VAL A 12 1.02 37.18 31.27
C VAL A 12 1.68 35.82 31.12
N PHE A 13 1.02 34.78 31.59
CA PHE A 13 1.35 33.40 31.20
C PHE A 13 0.95 33.21 29.75
N LEU A 14 1.90 33.40 28.85
CA LEU A 14 1.81 32.84 27.50
C LEU A 14 1.91 31.32 27.64
N GLY A 15 0.77 30.67 27.77
CA GLY A 15 0.66 29.24 27.64
C GLY A 15 1.01 28.86 26.18
N THR A 16 2.28 28.50 25.98
CA THR A 16 2.66 27.78 24.77
C THR A 16 1.92 26.45 24.79
N TRP A 17 0.83 26.37 24.03
CA TRP A 17 0.25 25.10 23.66
C TRP A 17 1.26 24.37 22.79
N ILE A 18 2.13 23.60 23.43
CA ILE A 18 2.88 22.57 22.73
C ILE A 18 1.84 21.55 22.33
N THR A 19 1.33 21.66 21.10
CA THR A 19 0.66 20.54 20.46
C THR A 19 1.69 19.45 20.31
N ALA A 20 1.77 18.58 21.30
CA ALA A 20 2.47 17.32 21.17
C ALA A 20 1.78 16.61 19.99
N SER A 21 2.46 16.62 18.85
CA SER A 21 2.13 15.72 17.77
C SER A 21 2.38 14.31 18.32
N TYR A 22 1.32 13.67 18.78
CA TYR A 22 1.34 12.25 19.06
C TYR A 22 1.44 11.52 17.71
N ALA A 23 2.64 11.44 17.17
CA ALA A 23 3.00 10.33 16.33
C ALA A 23 3.13 9.15 17.32
N GLY A 24 2.02 8.45 17.58
CA GLY A 24 2.04 7.24 18.38
C GLY A 24 3.03 6.28 17.72
N ALA A 25 3.87 5.65 18.50
CA ALA A 25 4.63 4.53 18.00
C ALA A 25 3.64 3.41 17.66
N TRP A 26 3.89 2.70 16.59
CA TRP A 26 3.06 1.58 16.15
C TRP A 26 3.90 0.31 16.20
N GLN A 27 3.36 -0.75 16.75
CA GLN A 27 4.07 -2.01 16.84
C GLN A 27 3.29 -3.18 16.29
N TYR A 28 4.00 -4.23 15.92
CA TYR A 28 3.37 -5.48 15.52
C TYR A 28 2.53 -6.06 16.65
N PRO A 29 1.30 -6.55 16.35
CA PRO A 29 0.40 -7.09 17.37
C PRO A 29 0.88 -8.41 17.97
N VAL A 30 1.79 -9.11 17.30
CA VAL A 30 2.41 -10.35 17.76
C VAL A 30 3.92 -10.21 17.59
N PRO A 31 4.65 -9.75 18.60
CA PRO A 31 6.10 -9.54 18.49
C PRO A 31 6.89 -10.84 18.44
N GLU A 32 6.33 -11.91 18.99
CA GLU A 32 6.93 -13.25 19.05
C GLU A 32 5.89 -14.29 18.64
N VAL A 33 6.28 -15.22 17.79
CA VAL A 33 5.45 -16.33 17.32
C VAL A 33 6.02 -17.67 17.79
N GLU A 34 5.14 -18.64 18.02
CA GLU A 34 5.49 -19.99 18.43
C GLU A 34 4.95 -21.01 17.42
N GLY A 35 5.80 -21.93 16.98
CA GLY A 35 5.40 -22.94 16.00
C GLY A 35 6.55 -23.82 15.55
N LYS A 36 6.30 -24.61 14.52
CA LYS A 36 7.30 -25.51 13.90
C LYS A 36 8.17 -24.79 12.86
N PHE A 37 8.59 -23.57 13.15
CA PHE A 37 9.33 -22.74 12.20
C PHE A 37 10.82 -23.08 12.14
N CYS A 38 11.35 -23.74 13.15
CA CYS A 38 12.79 -23.99 13.31
C CYS A 38 13.28 -25.28 12.64
N GLY A 39 12.42 -25.94 11.87
CA GLY A 39 12.78 -27.20 11.20
C GLY A 39 12.93 -28.42 12.12
N THR A 40 12.62 -28.27 13.39
CA THR A 40 12.57 -29.36 14.39
C THR A 40 11.14 -29.88 14.53
N GLN A 41 10.99 -31.07 15.17
CA GLN A 41 9.65 -31.57 15.52
C GLN A 41 9.04 -30.83 16.73
N GLU A 42 9.85 -30.10 17.46
CA GLU A 42 9.45 -29.33 18.64
C GLU A 42 9.02 -27.91 18.23
N PHE A 43 8.11 -27.33 19.01
CA PHE A 43 7.71 -25.95 18.86
C PHE A 43 8.82 -25.05 19.41
N CYS A 44 9.13 -23.99 18.67
CA CYS A 44 10.05 -22.98 19.11
C CYS A 44 9.40 -21.61 19.08
N LYS A 45 9.94 -20.69 19.84
CA LYS A 45 9.58 -19.28 19.83
C LYS A 45 10.60 -18.49 19.04
N ILE A 46 10.13 -17.65 18.17
CA ILE A 46 10.98 -16.75 17.39
C ILE A 46 10.38 -15.33 17.41
N GLN A 47 11.24 -14.34 17.28
CA GLN A 47 10.78 -12.98 17.03
C GLN A 47 10.04 -12.96 15.68
N LEU A 48 8.94 -12.22 15.62
CA LEU A 48 8.19 -12.06 14.37
C LEU A 48 9.13 -11.53 13.28
N PRO A 49 9.29 -12.23 12.15
CA PRO A 49 10.14 -11.75 11.08
C PRO A 49 9.54 -10.45 10.50
N LYS A 50 10.31 -9.39 10.49
CA LYS A 50 9.90 -8.11 9.87
C LYS A 50 10.13 -8.16 8.37
N ILE A 51 9.27 -7.48 7.63
CA ILE A 51 9.41 -7.30 6.18
C ILE A 51 9.97 -5.90 5.96
N GLU A 52 11.29 -5.78 5.93
CA GLU A 52 11.94 -4.49 5.74
C GLU A 52 11.57 -3.89 4.37
N GLY A 53 11.22 -2.59 4.38
CA GLY A 53 10.91 -1.84 3.17
C GLY A 53 9.73 -2.38 2.36
N ALA A 54 8.89 -3.24 2.95
CA ALA A 54 7.82 -3.95 2.23
C ALA A 54 8.31 -4.74 1.00
N ASP A 55 9.53 -5.28 1.06
CA ASP A 55 10.05 -6.16 0.02
C ASP A 55 9.37 -7.53 0.05
N TYR A 56 8.14 -7.55 -0.44
CA TYR A 56 7.32 -8.76 -0.51
C TYR A 56 7.88 -9.84 -1.44
N LEU A 57 8.74 -9.50 -2.38
CA LEU A 57 9.34 -10.51 -3.27
C LEU A 57 10.48 -11.27 -2.60
N SER A 58 11.34 -10.60 -1.86
CA SER A 58 12.35 -11.28 -1.04
C SER A 58 11.69 -12.10 0.08
N PHE A 59 10.61 -11.56 0.64
CA PHE A 59 9.76 -12.22 1.62
C PHE A 59 9.20 -13.55 1.09
N ILE A 60 8.60 -13.58 -0.10
CA ILE A 60 8.03 -14.79 -0.71
C ILE A 60 9.10 -15.88 -0.91
N LYS A 61 10.34 -15.50 -1.15
CA LYS A 61 11.46 -16.45 -1.30
C LYS A 61 11.91 -17.05 0.02
N ASN A 62 11.68 -16.38 1.15
CA ASN A 62 12.09 -16.85 2.46
C ASN A 62 11.06 -17.84 3.04
N SER A 63 11.49 -19.09 3.24
CA SER A 63 10.60 -20.15 3.74
C SER A 63 10.09 -19.88 5.15
N LEU A 64 10.90 -19.26 6.01
CA LEU A 64 10.50 -18.88 7.37
C LEU A 64 9.39 -17.84 7.35
N HIS A 65 9.54 -16.79 6.58
CA HIS A 65 8.52 -15.76 6.44
C HIS A 65 7.19 -16.35 5.97
N ARG A 66 7.23 -17.26 4.99
CA ARG A 66 6.03 -17.93 4.48
C ARG A 66 5.36 -18.87 5.49
N SER A 67 6.12 -19.38 6.42
CA SER A 67 5.59 -20.25 7.48
C SER A 67 4.90 -19.44 8.58
N VAL A 68 5.38 -18.20 8.82
CA VAL A 68 4.82 -17.29 9.82
C VAL A 68 3.65 -16.50 9.28
N TYR A 69 3.77 -15.94 8.07
CA TYR A 69 2.69 -15.20 7.42
C TYR A 69 2.04 -16.11 6.36
N SER A 70 0.92 -16.72 6.69
CA SER A 70 0.27 -17.68 5.78
C SER A 70 -0.44 -17.00 4.62
N VAL A 71 -1.05 -15.84 4.85
CA VAL A 71 -1.73 -15.04 3.83
C VAL A 71 -1.42 -13.56 4.03
N LEU A 72 -0.91 -12.92 3.00
CA LEU A 72 -0.68 -11.47 2.99
C LEU A 72 -1.90 -10.70 2.48
N ARG A 73 -1.98 -9.40 2.76
CA ARG A 73 -3.01 -8.55 2.17
C ARG A 73 -2.90 -8.58 0.64
N GLY A 74 -4.02 -8.72 -0.04
CA GLY A 74 -4.06 -8.87 -1.50
C GLY A 74 -3.63 -10.23 -2.03
N ALA A 75 -3.49 -11.24 -1.17
CA ALA A 75 -3.23 -12.64 -1.55
C ALA A 75 -4.51 -13.49 -1.55
N THR A 76 -4.40 -14.75 -1.98
CA THR A 76 -5.49 -15.74 -1.94
C THR A 76 -5.33 -16.71 -0.78
N TYR A 77 -6.42 -17.35 -0.36
CA TYR A 77 -6.36 -18.49 0.56
C TYR A 77 -5.79 -19.76 -0.08
N VAL A 78 -5.90 -19.90 -1.40
CA VAL A 78 -5.39 -21.07 -2.14
C VAL A 78 -3.88 -20.97 -2.33
N TRP A 79 -3.42 -19.78 -2.67
CA TRP A 79 -2.01 -19.50 -2.96
C TRP A 79 -1.52 -18.34 -2.11
N GLY A 80 -1.59 -18.41 -0.82
CA GLY A 80 -1.30 -17.32 0.13
C GLY A 80 -0.13 -16.36 -0.20
N ARG A 81 0.42 -16.50 -1.38
CA ARG A 81 1.64 -15.88 -1.91
C ARG A 81 1.44 -15.07 -3.18
N ASP A 82 0.31 -15.24 -3.89
CA ASP A 82 0.04 -14.49 -5.10
C ASP A 82 -0.50 -13.12 -4.73
N MET A 83 0.40 -12.17 -4.63
CA MET A 83 0.08 -10.82 -4.23
C MET A 83 -0.38 -9.97 -5.41
N GLY A 84 -1.34 -9.07 -5.15
CA GLY A 84 -1.73 -8.01 -6.08
C GLY A 84 -2.79 -8.36 -7.11
N GLN A 85 -3.27 -9.59 -7.15
CA GLN A 85 -4.37 -10.00 -8.02
C GLN A 85 -5.61 -10.45 -7.24
N TRP A 86 -5.53 -10.49 -5.90
CA TRP A 86 -6.50 -11.12 -5.04
C TRP A 86 -6.85 -10.20 -3.88
N ALA A 87 -7.77 -10.59 -3.02
CA ALA A 87 -8.41 -9.62 -2.16
C ALA A 87 -8.47 -9.99 -0.67
N HIS A 88 -7.46 -10.68 -0.15
CA HIS A 88 -7.32 -10.81 1.30
C HIS A 88 -7.14 -9.44 1.95
N LYS A 89 -7.93 -9.16 2.99
CA LYS A 89 -8.13 -7.82 3.53
C LYS A 89 -7.08 -7.40 4.55
N GLY A 90 -6.44 -8.38 5.19
CA GLY A 90 -5.44 -8.20 6.23
C GLY A 90 -4.22 -9.08 6.02
N VAL A 91 -3.56 -9.43 7.09
CA VAL A 91 -2.46 -10.39 7.14
C VAL A 91 -2.78 -11.48 8.16
N ASP A 92 -2.51 -12.75 7.79
CA ASP A 92 -2.67 -13.89 8.68
C ASP A 92 -1.31 -14.29 9.26
N ILE A 93 -1.16 -14.14 10.58
CA ILE A 93 0.05 -14.45 11.34
C ILE A 93 -0.16 -15.77 12.07
N VAL A 94 0.55 -16.80 11.63
CA VAL A 94 0.46 -18.16 12.20
C VAL A 94 1.22 -18.25 13.50
N SER A 95 0.58 -18.76 14.55
CA SER A 95 1.21 -19.13 15.81
C SER A 95 0.33 -20.12 16.57
N THR A 96 0.80 -20.63 17.70
CA THR A 96 0.00 -21.53 18.54
C THR A 96 -1.15 -20.80 19.25
N VAL A 97 -2.20 -21.54 19.56
CA VAL A 97 -3.26 -21.05 20.47
C VAL A 97 -2.63 -20.61 21.79
N GLY A 98 -3.02 -19.44 22.27
CA GLY A 98 -2.49 -18.88 23.50
C GLY A 98 -1.32 -17.91 23.33
N THR A 99 -0.76 -17.76 22.12
CA THR A 99 0.25 -16.73 21.82
C THR A 99 -0.32 -15.34 22.13
N PRO A 100 0.38 -14.50 22.91
CA PRO A 100 -0.11 -13.18 23.29
C PRO A 100 -0.30 -12.24 22.08
N VAL A 101 -1.39 -11.47 22.12
CA VAL A 101 -1.72 -10.44 21.12
C VAL A 101 -1.80 -9.09 21.82
N TYR A 102 -1.13 -8.10 21.25
CA TYR A 102 -1.00 -6.76 21.82
C TYR A 102 -1.64 -5.71 20.91
N SER A 103 -2.09 -4.62 21.51
CA SER A 103 -2.56 -3.47 20.74
C SER A 103 -1.42 -2.88 19.92
N MET A 104 -1.67 -2.67 18.62
CA MET A 104 -0.66 -2.05 17.73
C MET A 104 -0.35 -0.59 18.09
N GLY A 105 -1.23 0.08 18.81
CA GLY A 105 -1.11 1.49 19.17
C GLY A 105 -2.09 1.89 20.26
N THR A 106 -1.98 3.12 20.75
CA THR A 106 -2.93 3.69 21.72
C THR A 106 -4.29 3.90 21.06
N GLY A 107 -5.39 3.50 21.75
CA GLY A 107 -6.73 3.61 21.20
C GLY A 107 -7.85 3.29 22.17
N GLU A 108 -9.04 3.15 21.63
CA GLU A 108 -10.26 2.79 22.36
C GLU A 108 -10.87 1.53 21.74
N VAL A 109 -11.20 0.56 22.57
CA VAL A 109 -11.90 -0.66 22.14
C VAL A 109 -13.33 -0.28 21.73
N VAL A 110 -13.66 -0.51 20.46
CA VAL A 110 -15.01 -0.22 19.91
C VAL A 110 -15.80 -1.48 19.60
N GLN A 111 -15.14 -2.64 19.58
CA GLN A 111 -15.75 -3.95 19.42
C GLN A 111 -14.95 -5.00 20.20
N ALA A 112 -15.64 -5.86 20.95
CA ALA A 112 -15.05 -6.94 21.73
C ALA A 112 -16.11 -8.03 21.95
N HIS A 113 -16.33 -8.90 20.96
CA HIS A 113 -17.33 -9.97 21.01
C HIS A 113 -17.13 -11.01 19.92
N ALA A 114 -17.81 -12.15 20.03
CA ALA A 114 -17.89 -13.13 18.96
C ALA A 114 -18.71 -12.60 17.78
N LYS A 115 -18.23 -12.79 16.56
CA LYS A 115 -18.82 -12.26 15.33
C LYS A 115 -18.82 -13.28 14.19
N GLY A 116 -19.71 -14.24 14.24
CA GLY A 116 -19.93 -15.21 13.15
C GLY A 116 -18.63 -15.89 12.66
N GLU A 117 -18.35 -15.81 11.39
CA GLU A 117 -17.16 -16.41 10.75
C GLU A 117 -15.84 -15.82 11.23
N TRP A 118 -15.85 -14.61 11.79
CA TRP A 118 -14.66 -13.97 12.36
C TRP A 118 -14.25 -14.55 13.72
N GLY A 119 -15.12 -15.35 14.36
CA GLY A 119 -14.89 -15.81 15.72
C GLY A 119 -14.84 -14.68 16.73
N ASN A 120 -13.96 -14.77 17.71
CA ASN A 120 -13.76 -13.70 18.69
C ASN A 120 -12.94 -12.56 18.06
N VAL A 121 -13.50 -11.35 18.14
CA VAL A 121 -12.96 -10.15 17.49
C VAL A 121 -12.77 -9.05 18.52
N ILE A 122 -11.63 -8.38 18.45
CA ILE A 122 -11.41 -7.08 19.10
C ILE A 122 -11.15 -6.05 17.99
N THR A 123 -11.85 -4.93 18.02
CA THR A 123 -11.58 -3.79 17.16
C THR A 123 -11.21 -2.59 18.03
N ILE A 124 -10.06 -1.96 17.72
CA ILE A 124 -9.57 -0.79 18.43
C ILE A 124 -9.56 0.39 17.47
N LYS A 125 -10.19 1.48 17.88
CA LYS A 125 -10.20 2.77 17.20
C LYS A 125 -8.98 3.56 17.63
N HIS A 126 -8.15 3.93 16.66
CA HIS A 126 -6.97 4.76 16.88
C HIS A 126 -7.16 6.11 16.22
N GLN A 127 -6.74 7.15 16.92
CA GLN A 127 -6.69 8.48 16.33
C GLN A 127 -5.33 8.70 15.70
N ILE A 128 -5.32 9.03 14.42
CA ILE A 128 -4.13 9.40 13.67
C ILE A 128 -4.36 10.77 13.04
N TRP A 129 -3.76 11.82 13.61
CA TRP A 129 -4.03 13.24 13.32
C TRP A 129 -5.53 13.58 13.44
N SER A 130 -6.16 13.97 12.35
CA SER A 130 -7.59 14.34 12.28
C SER A 130 -8.51 13.18 11.89
N ARG A 131 -7.98 11.97 11.68
CA ARG A 131 -8.75 10.79 11.26
C ARG A 131 -8.69 9.67 12.25
N PHE A 132 -9.46 8.63 11.95
CA PHE A 132 -9.45 7.39 12.68
C PHE A 132 -9.10 6.23 11.75
N ILE A 133 -8.39 5.27 12.30
CA ILE A 133 -8.20 3.93 11.74
C ILE A 133 -8.63 2.91 12.78
N TYR A 134 -8.94 1.71 12.32
CA TYR A 134 -9.46 0.65 13.17
C TYR A 134 -8.63 -0.61 12.98
N SER A 135 -7.93 -1.03 14.02
CA SER A 135 -7.23 -2.32 14.00
C SER A 135 -8.14 -3.43 14.45
N ASN A 136 -8.21 -4.49 13.67
CA ASN A 136 -9.03 -5.66 13.93
C ASN A 136 -8.15 -6.87 14.21
N TYR A 137 -8.42 -7.52 15.34
CA TYR A 137 -7.76 -8.71 15.82
C TYR A 137 -8.79 -9.84 15.84
N VAL A 138 -8.59 -10.87 15.03
CA VAL A 138 -9.63 -11.84 14.68
C VAL A 138 -9.17 -13.27 14.96
N HIS A 139 -10.11 -14.18 15.11
CA HIS A 139 -9.92 -15.60 15.45
C HIS A 139 -9.31 -15.82 16.84
N LEU A 140 -9.52 -14.88 17.76
CA LEU A 140 -8.97 -14.91 19.11
C LEU A 140 -9.55 -16.05 19.96
N SER A 141 -8.80 -16.50 20.98
CA SER A 141 -9.24 -17.60 21.86
C SER A 141 -10.38 -17.15 22.79
N GLU A 142 -10.20 -16.04 23.45
CA GLU A 142 -11.18 -15.44 24.37
C GLU A 142 -11.10 -13.91 24.24
N ILE A 143 -11.80 -13.12 25.08
CA ILE A 143 -11.81 -11.65 25.05
C ILE A 143 -11.59 -11.10 26.46
N LEU A 144 -10.49 -10.33 26.70
CA LEU A 144 -10.15 -9.75 28.02
C LEU A 144 -10.56 -8.30 28.18
N VAL A 145 -10.71 -7.58 27.06
CA VAL A 145 -11.06 -6.17 27.06
C VAL A 145 -12.54 -5.98 26.78
N GLN A 146 -13.06 -4.83 27.16
CA GLN A 146 -14.47 -4.46 26.96
C GLN A 146 -14.57 -3.23 26.07
N VAL A 147 -15.70 -3.07 25.39
CA VAL A 147 -15.99 -1.86 24.61
C VAL A 147 -15.94 -0.63 25.53
N GLY A 148 -15.22 0.39 25.10
CA GLY A 148 -14.96 1.61 25.88
C GLY A 148 -13.61 1.61 26.60
N ASP A 149 -12.93 0.46 26.73
CA ASP A 149 -11.60 0.42 27.35
C ASP A 149 -10.60 1.24 26.53
N LYS A 150 -9.77 2.00 27.24
CA LYS A 150 -8.61 2.68 26.65
C LYS A 150 -7.41 1.77 26.78
N VAL A 151 -6.77 1.53 25.66
CA VAL A 151 -5.57 0.68 25.59
C VAL A 151 -4.36 1.47 25.11
N GLY A 152 -3.20 1.14 25.66
CA GLY A 152 -1.92 1.68 25.22
C GLY A 152 -1.29 0.85 24.11
N GLU A 153 -0.31 1.43 23.41
CA GLU A 153 0.59 0.67 22.54
C GLU A 153 1.26 -0.44 23.35
N GLY A 154 1.30 -1.65 22.78
CA GLY A 154 1.91 -2.79 23.44
C GLY A 154 1.15 -3.34 24.64
N GLN A 155 -0.03 -2.85 24.90
CA GLN A 155 -0.89 -3.46 25.93
C GLN A 155 -1.39 -4.81 25.45
N LEU A 156 -1.25 -5.82 26.31
CA LEU A 156 -1.84 -7.15 26.07
C LEU A 156 -3.36 -7.00 26.01
N ILE A 157 -3.94 -7.39 24.88
CA ILE A 157 -5.38 -7.31 24.65
C ILE A 157 -5.99 -8.70 24.59
N TRP A 158 -5.21 -9.70 24.12
CA TRP A 158 -5.66 -11.08 24.03
C TRP A 158 -4.59 -12.09 23.65
N LYS A 159 -5.09 -13.27 23.18
CA LYS A 159 -4.27 -14.41 22.73
C LYS A 159 -4.81 -14.97 21.41
N ILE A 160 -3.92 -15.43 20.55
CA ILE A 160 -4.28 -16.16 19.33
C ILE A 160 -5.16 -17.37 19.69
N GLY A 161 -6.21 -17.54 18.91
CA GLY A 161 -7.13 -18.66 19.00
C GLY A 161 -7.26 -19.45 17.71
N ASN A 162 -8.40 -20.11 17.59
CA ASN A 162 -8.83 -20.84 16.42
C ASN A 162 -10.36 -20.81 16.34
N THR A 163 -10.95 -19.63 16.61
CA THR A 163 -12.41 -19.44 16.65
C THR A 163 -12.92 -18.89 15.32
N GLY A 164 -14.19 -19.17 15.01
CA GLY A 164 -14.80 -18.78 13.74
C GLY A 164 -14.39 -19.68 12.56
N ASN A 165 -14.43 -19.14 11.35
CA ASN A 165 -14.08 -19.86 10.13
C ASN A 165 -12.58 -19.78 9.86
N THR A 166 -11.83 -20.76 10.33
CA THR A 166 -10.37 -20.83 10.24
C THR A 166 -9.91 -22.27 9.99
N THR A 167 -8.80 -22.43 9.28
CA THR A 167 -8.19 -23.74 9.01
C THR A 167 -7.11 -24.14 10.02
N GLY A 168 -6.74 -23.24 10.92
CA GLY A 168 -5.73 -23.47 11.96
C GLY A 168 -5.44 -22.23 12.79
N PRO A 169 -4.71 -22.35 13.89
CA PRO A 169 -4.44 -21.23 14.77
C PRO A 169 -3.64 -20.14 14.08
N HIS A 170 -4.19 -18.93 14.03
CA HIS A 170 -3.55 -17.73 13.51
C HIS A 170 -4.24 -16.47 14.04
N LEU A 171 -3.58 -15.34 13.92
CA LEU A 171 -4.19 -14.02 14.04
C LEU A 171 -4.47 -13.50 12.63
N HIS A 172 -5.73 -13.26 12.28
CA HIS A 172 -6.05 -12.38 11.18
C HIS A 172 -5.99 -10.94 11.70
N PHE A 173 -5.05 -10.16 11.15
CA PHE A 173 -4.83 -8.76 11.52
C PHE A 173 -5.14 -7.84 10.35
N GLN A 174 -6.08 -6.92 10.53
CA GLN A 174 -6.59 -6.03 9.48
C GLN A 174 -6.67 -4.60 9.99
N ILE A 175 -6.35 -3.62 9.16
CA ILE A 175 -6.51 -2.19 9.48
C ILE A 175 -7.54 -1.59 8.53
N ASP A 176 -8.64 -1.08 9.09
CA ASP A 176 -9.72 -0.44 8.34
C ASP A 176 -9.63 1.08 8.41
N THR A 177 -10.09 1.74 7.36
CA THR A 177 -10.18 3.21 7.27
C THR A 177 -11.62 3.72 7.27
N ASN A 178 -12.62 2.83 7.08
CA ASN A 178 -14.02 3.20 7.15
C ASN A 178 -14.50 3.26 8.61
N GLU A 179 -15.60 3.99 8.88
CA GLU A 179 -16.12 4.19 10.25
C GLU A 179 -17.28 3.24 10.60
N TRP A 180 -17.77 2.44 9.65
CA TRP A 180 -19.09 1.82 9.80
C TRP A 180 -19.08 0.30 9.97
N LYS A 181 -18.05 -0.40 9.52
CA LYS A 181 -18.07 -1.86 9.45
C LYS A 181 -16.70 -2.44 9.76
N HIS A 182 -16.60 -3.14 10.90
CA HIS A 182 -15.34 -3.74 11.36
C HIS A 182 -15.51 -5.20 11.75
N PRO A 183 -14.59 -6.09 11.38
CA PRO A 183 -13.64 -5.93 10.29
C PRO A 183 -14.37 -5.62 8.98
N TYR A 184 -13.79 -4.79 8.11
CA TYR A 184 -14.40 -4.45 6.84
C TYR A 184 -14.49 -5.68 5.93
N TYR A 185 -15.68 -5.89 5.42
CA TYR A 185 -15.99 -6.99 4.51
C TYR A 185 -17.03 -6.55 3.46
N PRO A 186 -16.66 -6.48 2.18
CA PRO A 186 -17.46 -5.85 1.16
C PRO A 186 -18.53 -6.75 0.51
N GLN A 187 -18.79 -7.98 0.98
CA GLN A 187 -19.67 -8.93 0.31
C GLN A 187 -21.03 -8.34 -0.07
N THR A 188 -21.61 -7.50 0.81
CA THR A 188 -22.90 -6.84 0.54
C THR A 188 -22.78 -5.61 -0.35
N ASP A 189 -21.58 -5.09 -0.52
CA ASP A 189 -21.30 -3.86 -1.24
C ASP A 189 -20.82 -4.13 -2.67
N CYS A 190 -20.63 -5.38 -3.01
CA CYS A 190 -20.30 -5.87 -4.35
C CYS A 190 -21.01 -7.20 -4.61
N GLU A 191 -21.13 -7.61 -5.86
CA GLU A 191 -21.88 -8.80 -6.29
C GLU A 191 -21.12 -10.11 -6.03
N ALA A 192 -20.55 -10.27 -4.82
CA ALA A 192 -19.90 -11.51 -4.41
C ALA A 192 -20.84 -12.37 -3.57
N GLU A 193 -21.03 -13.62 -3.97
CA GLU A 193 -21.94 -14.54 -3.30
C GLU A 193 -21.36 -15.06 -1.97
N ASN A 194 -20.04 -15.16 -1.87
CA ASN A 194 -19.35 -15.71 -0.71
C ASN A 194 -17.93 -15.17 -0.53
N LEU A 195 -17.30 -15.53 0.58
CA LEU A 195 -15.95 -15.13 0.93
C LEU A 195 -14.91 -15.56 -0.11
N PHE A 196 -15.07 -16.73 -0.71
CA PHE A 196 -14.15 -17.24 -1.72
C PHE A 196 -14.10 -16.32 -2.95
N GLN A 197 -15.24 -15.86 -3.42
CA GLN A 197 -15.32 -14.91 -4.53
C GLN A 197 -14.71 -13.56 -4.18
N VAL A 198 -14.93 -13.07 -2.96
CA VAL A 198 -14.30 -11.82 -2.50
C VAL A 198 -12.77 -11.94 -2.52
N VAL A 199 -12.23 -13.01 -1.93
CA VAL A 199 -10.78 -13.15 -1.72
C VAL A 199 -10.09 -13.75 -2.95
N ASN A 200 -10.58 -14.89 -3.45
CA ASN A 200 -9.86 -15.66 -4.48
C ASN A 200 -10.22 -15.28 -5.91
N GLU A 201 -11.31 -14.52 -6.13
CA GLU A 201 -11.67 -13.97 -7.44
C GLU A 201 -11.51 -12.44 -7.50
N ALA A 202 -11.10 -11.83 -6.41
CA ALA A 202 -10.87 -10.39 -6.27
C ALA A 202 -12.05 -9.49 -6.67
N LYS A 203 -13.28 -10.00 -6.63
CA LYS A 203 -14.48 -9.28 -7.10
C LYS A 203 -14.65 -7.90 -6.46
N CYS A 204 -14.21 -7.73 -5.21
CA CYS A 204 -14.41 -6.50 -4.46
C CYS A 204 -13.10 -5.76 -4.16
N TRP A 205 -12.05 -6.03 -4.90
CA TRP A 205 -10.72 -5.53 -4.58
C TRP A 205 -10.66 -4.00 -4.44
N SER A 206 -11.30 -3.25 -5.33
CA SER A 206 -11.35 -1.79 -5.26
C SER A 206 -11.97 -1.26 -3.96
N LEU A 207 -13.01 -1.95 -3.46
CA LEU A 207 -13.63 -1.59 -2.17
C LEU A 207 -12.73 -1.92 -0.99
N ILE A 208 -12.01 -3.05 -1.06
CA ILE A 208 -11.04 -3.43 -0.04
C ILE A 208 -9.90 -2.43 0.00
N GLN A 209 -9.35 -2.05 -1.15
CA GLN A 209 -8.31 -1.03 -1.25
C GLN A 209 -8.74 0.31 -0.64
N LYS A 210 -9.97 0.72 -0.91
CA LYS A 210 -10.52 1.99 -0.39
C LYS A 210 -10.72 1.98 1.13
N ASN A 211 -11.07 0.84 1.71
CA ASN A 211 -11.54 0.75 3.09
C ASN A 211 -10.57 0.04 4.04
N THR A 212 -9.43 -0.46 3.54
CA THR A 212 -8.40 -1.10 4.37
C THR A 212 -7.00 -0.63 4.01
N LEU A 213 -6.09 -0.64 4.97
CA LEU A 213 -4.67 -0.40 4.76
C LEU A 213 -3.91 -1.73 4.75
N ASP A 214 -2.73 -1.74 4.10
CA ASP A 214 -1.80 -2.85 4.27
C ASP A 214 -1.18 -2.78 5.67
N PRO A 215 -1.43 -3.78 6.56
CA PRO A 215 -1.00 -3.70 7.94
C PRO A 215 0.52 -3.69 8.09
N ILE A 216 1.24 -4.48 7.30
CA ILE A 216 2.70 -4.56 7.38
C ILE A 216 3.31 -3.23 6.96
N LEU A 217 2.87 -2.72 5.83
CA LEU A 217 3.34 -1.46 5.31
C LEU A 217 3.04 -0.29 6.26
N PHE A 218 1.85 -0.28 6.86
CA PHE A 218 1.48 0.72 7.86
C PHE A 218 2.44 0.68 9.06
N LEU A 219 2.72 -0.51 9.59
CA LEU A 219 3.60 -0.69 10.74
C LEU A 219 5.06 -0.35 10.42
N GLU A 220 5.59 -0.82 9.28
CA GLU A 220 6.97 -0.54 8.87
C GLU A 220 7.20 0.95 8.59
N THR A 221 6.22 1.64 8.08
CA THR A 221 6.32 3.09 7.85
C THR A 221 5.90 3.94 9.05
N GLN A 222 5.49 3.30 10.15
CA GLN A 222 5.00 3.99 11.34
C GLN A 222 3.86 4.97 11.02
N GLY A 223 2.95 4.55 10.16
CA GLY A 223 1.83 5.36 9.71
C GLY A 223 2.20 6.57 8.85
N ARG A 224 3.48 6.77 8.51
CA ARG A 224 3.91 7.92 7.69
C ARG A 224 3.25 7.97 6.32
N ILE A 225 2.91 6.81 5.77
CA ILE A 225 2.14 6.75 4.53
C ILE A 225 0.80 7.44 4.68
N PHE A 226 0.09 7.13 5.76
CA PHE A 226 -1.20 7.75 6.06
C PHE A 226 -1.07 9.26 6.32
N GLN A 227 0.07 9.73 6.88
CA GLN A 227 0.38 11.14 7.04
C GLN A 227 0.60 11.84 5.69
N ALA A 228 1.31 11.20 4.79
CA ALA A 228 1.56 11.73 3.46
C ALA A 228 0.24 11.92 2.69
N GLU A 229 -0.73 11.03 2.86
CA GLU A 229 -2.08 11.18 2.33
C GLU A 229 -2.78 12.42 2.86
N GLN A 230 -2.67 12.72 4.15
CA GLN A 230 -3.32 13.88 4.75
C GLN A 230 -2.74 15.23 4.32
N LEU A 231 -1.43 15.30 4.18
CA LEU A 231 -0.77 16.50 3.67
C LEU A 231 -1.21 16.82 2.23
N ASN A 232 -1.59 15.78 1.48
CA ASN A 232 -2.05 15.90 0.10
C ASN A 232 -3.57 16.02 -0.05
N GLU A 233 -4.38 15.74 0.98
CA GLU A 233 -5.82 16.03 0.93
C GLU A 233 -6.14 17.54 0.94
N ARG A 234 -5.22 18.37 1.38
CA ARG A 234 -5.27 19.81 1.05
C ARG A 234 -4.91 20.08 -0.42
N THR A 235 -4.41 19.08 -1.14
CA THR A 235 -4.00 19.12 -2.56
C THR A 235 -4.26 17.82 -3.33
N SER A 236 -5.33 17.03 -2.99
CA SER A 236 -5.74 15.75 -3.60
C SER A 236 -5.30 14.44 -2.91
N SER A 237 -6.27 13.56 -2.78
CA SER A 237 -6.24 12.17 -2.25
C SER A 237 -5.10 11.29 -2.77
N ALA A 238 -4.22 10.79 -1.89
CA ALA A 238 -3.23 9.80 -2.25
C ALA A 238 -2.81 8.91 -1.07
N GLY A 239 -3.03 7.61 -1.17
CA GLY A 239 -2.28 6.57 -0.47
C GLY A 239 -1.09 6.19 -1.34
N TYR A 240 0.02 5.78 -0.75
CA TYR A 240 1.29 5.51 -1.41
C TYR A 240 1.67 6.50 -2.51
N LEU A 241 2.25 7.59 -2.10
CA LEU A 241 2.78 8.56 -3.02
C LEU A 241 4.06 8.03 -3.66
N LEU A 242 3.89 7.44 -4.83
CA LEU A 242 4.90 7.60 -5.86
C LEU A 242 4.81 9.05 -6.31
N THR A 243 5.70 9.87 -5.84
CA THR A 243 5.87 11.19 -6.43
C THR A 243 6.61 11.05 -7.74
N ALA A 244 6.53 12.03 -8.63
CA ALA A 244 7.38 12.06 -9.80
C ALA A 244 8.88 11.97 -9.45
N ALA A 245 9.26 12.28 -8.20
CA ALA A 245 10.62 12.15 -7.68
C ALA A 245 11.04 10.69 -7.41
N ASP A 246 10.10 9.82 -7.07
CA ASP A 246 10.36 8.40 -6.76
C ASP A 246 10.46 7.52 -8.00
N ILE A 247 10.05 8.05 -9.15
CA ILE A 247 10.06 7.35 -10.42
C ILE A 247 11.07 8.01 -11.36
N SER A 248 11.87 7.21 -12.02
CA SER A 248 12.65 7.66 -13.17
C SER A 248 12.07 7.08 -14.44
N TRP A 249 12.18 7.88 -15.47
CA TRP A 249 11.63 7.63 -16.79
C TRP A 249 12.77 7.55 -17.78
N GLU A 250 12.75 6.53 -18.61
CA GLU A 250 13.68 6.39 -19.70
C GLU A 250 12.89 6.06 -20.96
N LEU A 251 12.84 7.00 -21.87
CA LEU A 251 12.29 6.79 -23.21
C LEU A 251 13.43 6.48 -24.15
N SER A 252 13.35 5.35 -24.86
CA SER A 252 14.45 4.93 -25.72
C SER A 252 14.79 5.98 -26.78
N TYR A 253 13.78 6.50 -27.48
CA TYR A 253 13.91 7.60 -28.43
C TYR A 253 12.62 8.38 -28.54
N PRO A 254 12.67 9.73 -28.63
CA PRO A 254 11.47 10.56 -28.81
C PRO A 254 10.98 10.61 -30.29
N ILE A 255 11.75 10.04 -31.21
CA ILE A 255 11.44 9.98 -32.66
C ILE A 255 11.46 8.50 -33.07
N VAL A 256 10.44 8.08 -33.80
CA VAL A 256 10.25 6.68 -34.18
C VAL A 256 9.68 6.56 -35.60
N LYS A 257 10.04 5.50 -36.29
CA LYS A 257 9.42 5.14 -37.56
C LYS A 257 7.98 4.64 -37.31
N LEU A 258 7.05 5.08 -38.17
CA LEU A 258 5.66 4.64 -38.11
C LEU A 258 5.56 3.10 -38.06
N GLY A 259 4.75 2.57 -37.16
CA GLY A 259 4.55 1.14 -36.94
C GLY A 259 5.67 0.43 -36.17
N LYS A 260 6.75 1.12 -35.79
CA LYS A 260 7.78 0.58 -34.89
C LYS A 260 7.46 0.95 -33.44
N SER A 261 7.65 -0.03 -32.56
CA SER A 261 7.48 0.18 -31.13
C SER A 261 8.70 0.85 -30.52
N ILE A 262 8.46 1.76 -29.60
CA ILE A 262 9.45 2.34 -28.71
C ILE A 262 9.12 1.94 -27.27
N GLU A 263 10.15 1.94 -26.44
CA GLU A 263 10.05 1.50 -25.08
C GLU A 263 10.08 2.71 -24.13
N LEU A 264 9.05 2.82 -23.30
CA LEU A 264 9.05 3.65 -22.12
C LEU A 264 9.38 2.77 -20.92
N MET A 265 10.53 2.96 -20.33
CA MET A 265 10.94 2.29 -19.11
C MET A 265 10.56 3.14 -17.91
N ILE A 266 9.81 2.56 -17.00
CA ILE A 266 9.49 3.15 -15.70
C ILE A 266 10.33 2.42 -14.65
N LYS A 267 11.13 3.15 -13.89
CA LYS A 267 12.00 2.60 -12.85
C LYS A 267 11.61 3.19 -11.51
N ASN A 268 11.55 2.34 -10.49
CA ASN A 268 11.39 2.74 -9.11
C ASN A 268 12.76 3.07 -8.52
N LYS A 269 12.95 4.32 -8.10
CA LYS A 269 14.21 4.80 -7.51
C LYS A 269 14.42 4.36 -6.08
N ARG A 270 13.36 3.96 -5.39
CA ARG A 270 13.45 3.51 -4.00
C ARG A 270 14.01 2.11 -3.86
N GLY A 271 13.98 1.32 -4.94
CA GLY A 271 14.38 -0.08 -4.90
C GLY A 271 13.41 -0.99 -4.14
N ASP A 272 12.40 -0.42 -3.50
CA ASP A 272 11.34 -1.17 -2.84
C ASP A 272 10.43 -1.80 -3.90
N GLN A 273 10.39 -3.11 -3.87
CA GLN A 273 9.57 -3.89 -4.79
C GLN A 273 8.18 -4.04 -4.18
N GLY A 274 7.30 -3.08 -4.44
CA GLY A 274 5.95 -3.10 -3.92
C GLY A 274 4.91 -3.16 -5.03
N PHE A 275 3.76 -3.73 -4.68
CA PHE A 275 2.54 -3.47 -5.44
C PHE A 275 2.23 -2.00 -5.33
N LEU A 276 1.92 -1.41 -6.46
CA LEU A 276 1.28 -0.11 -6.45
C LEU A 276 -0.12 -0.35 -5.90
N GLU A 277 -0.43 0.21 -4.75
CA GLU A 277 -1.79 0.22 -4.21
C GLU A 277 -2.78 0.83 -5.22
N TRP A 278 -2.23 1.55 -6.19
CA TRP A 278 -2.89 2.20 -7.30
C TRP A 278 -2.13 1.95 -8.59
N GLU A 279 -2.86 1.77 -9.67
CA GLU A 279 -2.24 1.53 -10.96
C GLU A 279 -1.60 2.80 -11.54
N ILE A 280 -0.46 2.61 -12.22
CA ILE A 280 0.03 3.59 -13.18
C ILE A 280 -0.73 3.35 -14.48
N LYS A 281 -1.44 4.37 -14.95
CA LYS A 281 -2.16 4.37 -16.22
C LYS A 281 -1.39 5.16 -17.26
N VAL A 282 -1.29 4.62 -18.45
CA VAL A 282 -0.67 5.32 -19.59
C VAL A 282 -1.73 5.62 -20.62
N GLU A 283 -1.99 6.89 -20.83
CA GLU A 283 -2.92 7.39 -21.84
C GLU A 283 -2.17 7.89 -23.06
N VAL A 284 -2.65 7.51 -24.22
CA VAL A 284 -2.14 7.95 -25.52
C VAL A 284 -3.29 8.49 -26.36
N GLY A 285 -2.99 9.43 -27.23
CA GLY A 285 -3.97 9.93 -28.19
C GLY A 285 -4.38 8.88 -29.25
N SER A 286 -5.42 9.18 -29.98
CA SER A 286 -5.81 8.38 -31.14
C SER A 286 -4.65 8.22 -32.11
N GLY A 287 -4.41 7.02 -32.62
CA GLY A 287 -3.31 6.74 -33.53
C GLY A 287 -2.00 6.28 -32.88
N MET A 288 -2.01 5.99 -31.58
CA MET A 288 -0.93 5.28 -30.90
C MET A 288 -1.48 4.11 -30.11
N GLN A 289 -0.79 2.98 -30.16
CA GLN A 289 -1.09 1.82 -29.32
C GLN A 289 -0.11 1.80 -28.15
N VAL A 290 -0.60 1.37 -27.00
CA VAL A 290 0.18 1.25 -25.75
C VAL A 290 -0.04 -0.14 -25.16
N PHE A 291 1.04 -0.80 -24.71
CA PHE A 291 0.94 -2.09 -24.03
C PHE A 291 2.11 -2.31 -23.06
N PRO A 292 1.83 -2.67 -21.80
CA PRO A 292 0.53 -2.56 -21.16
C PRO A 292 0.13 -1.09 -20.96
N ASP A 293 -1.15 -0.78 -20.96
CA ASP A 293 -1.67 0.56 -20.66
C ASP A 293 -1.81 0.85 -19.17
N ARG A 294 -1.71 -0.20 -18.36
CA ARG A 294 -1.81 -0.16 -16.90
C ARG A 294 -0.74 -1.00 -16.24
N ILE A 295 -0.20 -0.49 -15.14
CA ILE A 295 0.79 -1.18 -14.32
C ILE A 295 0.30 -1.17 -12.88
N THR A 296 0.03 -2.35 -12.34
CA THR A 296 -0.36 -2.55 -10.94
C THR A 296 0.82 -2.96 -10.05
N TYR A 297 1.89 -3.42 -10.67
CA TYR A 297 3.12 -3.81 -10.00
C TYR A 297 4.33 -3.21 -10.71
N LEU A 298 5.05 -2.32 -10.03
CA LEU A 298 6.20 -1.65 -10.64
C LEU A 298 7.49 -2.48 -10.54
N GLY A 299 7.77 -3.11 -9.39
CA GLY A 299 9.05 -3.75 -9.12
C GLY A 299 10.20 -2.75 -9.28
N GLU A 300 11.39 -3.22 -9.62
CA GLU A 300 12.53 -2.34 -9.94
C GLU A 300 12.27 -1.51 -11.20
N LYS A 301 11.66 -2.13 -12.20
CA LYS A 301 11.39 -1.50 -13.50
C LYS A 301 10.25 -2.18 -14.24
N ARG A 302 9.53 -1.41 -15.04
CA ARG A 302 8.53 -1.90 -16.00
C ARG A 302 8.72 -1.26 -17.34
N LYS A 303 8.48 -2.06 -18.39
CA LYS A 303 8.55 -1.67 -19.78
C LYS A 303 7.14 -1.49 -20.33
N ILE A 304 6.93 -0.40 -21.02
CA ILE A 304 5.72 -0.09 -21.77
C ILE A 304 6.11 0.09 -23.23
N ASN A 305 5.44 -0.62 -24.11
CA ASN A 305 5.63 -0.49 -25.55
C ASN A 305 4.62 0.51 -26.12
N LEU A 306 5.11 1.46 -26.88
CA LEU A 306 4.35 2.51 -27.52
C LEU A 306 4.53 2.37 -29.03
N THR A 307 3.44 2.14 -29.76
CA THR A 307 3.49 1.89 -31.22
C THR A 307 2.59 2.87 -31.95
N PRO A 308 3.14 3.89 -32.62
CA PRO A 308 2.34 4.81 -33.39
C PRO A 308 1.81 4.16 -34.67
N ALA A 309 0.50 4.30 -34.88
CA ALA A 309 -0.21 3.85 -36.08
C ALA A 309 -0.45 4.99 -37.08
N VAL A 310 -0.22 6.24 -36.66
CA VAL A 310 -0.36 7.44 -37.50
C VAL A 310 0.89 8.27 -37.35
N SER A 311 1.33 8.89 -38.44
CA SER A 311 2.47 9.82 -38.41
C SER A 311 2.14 11.14 -37.74
N GLY A 312 3.14 11.80 -37.16
CA GLY A 312 3.02 13.08 -36.48
C GLY A 312 3.38 13.05 -35.00
N LEU A 313 2.98 14.09 -34.31
CA LEU A 313 3.24 14.29 -32.89
C LEU A 313 2.21 13.56 -32.02
N HIS A 314 2.68 12.66 -31.18
CA HIS A 314 1.87 11.96 -30.19
C HIS A 314 2.25 12.41 -28.78
N ARG A 315 1.25 12.55 -27.93
CA ARG A 315 1.44 12.83 -26.51
C ARG A 315 1.12 11.58 -25.72
N VAL A 316 2.03 11.20 -24.84
CA VAL A 316 1.91 10.09 -23.91
C VAL A 316 1.83 10.66 -22.51
N LYS A 317 0.73 10.43 -21.84
CA LYS A 317 0.51 10.88 -20.48
C LYS A 317 0.55 9.70 -19.53
N VAL A 318 1.30 9.84 -18.46
CA VAL A 318 1.41 8.81 -17.42
C VAL A 318 0.76 9.36 -16.17
N PHE A 319 -0.23 8.65 -15.69
CA PHE A 319 -0.99 8.99 -14.51
C PHE A 319 -0.71 7.97 -13.40
N TYR A 320 -0.71 8.46 -12.18
CA TYR A 320 -0.82 7.65 -10.99
C TYR A 320 -2.08 8.07 -10.27
N ARG A 321 -3.04 7.15 -10.16
CA ARG A 321 -4.42 7.51 -9.86
C ARG A 321 -4.95 8.45 -10.96
N GLU A 322 -5.48 9.59 -10.58
CA GLU A 322 -5.94 10.63 -11.52
C GLU A 322 -4.92 11.75 -11.72
N HIS A 323 -3.71 11.64 -11.11
CA HIS A 323 -2.68 12.66 -11.18
C HIS A 323 -1.71 12.43 -12.32
N LEU A 324 -1.55 13.43 -13.17
CA LEU A 324 -0.55 13.43 -14.22
C LEU A 324 0.85 13.47 -13.59
N LEU A 325 1.59 12.36 -13.69
CA LEU A 325 2.97 12.28 -13.25
C LEU A 325 3.95 12.82 -14.27
N LYS A 326 3.72 12.51 -15.54
CA LYS A 326 4.63 12.86 -16.63
C LYS A 326 3.89 12.90 -17.97
N GLU A 327 4.33 13.80 -18.84
CA GLU A 327 3.95 13.84 -20.24
C GLU A 327 5.21 13.74 -21.12
N PHE A 328 5.13 12.93 -22.17
CA PHE A 328 6.15 12.77 -23.17
C PHE A 328 5.60 13.12 -24.53
N SER A 329 6.46 13.67 -25.38
CA SER A 329 6.16 13.91 -26.81
C SER A 329 6.96 12.92 -27.65
N ILE A 330 6.28 12.20 -28.51
CA ILE A 330 6.87 11.22 -29.43
C ILE A 330 6.47 11.64 -30.85
N PHE A 331 7.43 11.71 -31.74
CA PHE A 331 7.20 12.04 -33.13
C PHE A 331 7.34 10.82 -34.03
N ALA A 332 6.26 10.41 -34.66
CA ALA A 332 6.24 9.28 -35.59
C ALA A 332 6.44 9.76 -37.02
N LEU A 333 7.45 9.20 -37.67
CA LEU A 333 7.82 9.50 -39.04
C LEU A 333 7.31 8.44 -40.01
N ASP A 334 6.54 8.84 -41.00
CA ASP A 334 6.24 8.00 -42.15
C ASP A 334 7.40 8.01 -43.18
N GLN A 335 7.27 7.19 -44.23
CA GLN A 335 8.33 7.04 -45.21
C GLN A 335 8.62 8.32 -46.00
N GLN A 336 7.59 9.16 -46.24
CA GLN A 336 7.76 10.44 -46.94
C GLN A 336 8.54 11.43 -46.09
N MET A 337 8.21 11.53 -44.81
CA MET A 337 8.95 12.37 -43.84
C MET A 337 10.41 11.92 -43.72
N ILE A 338 10.64 10.61 -43.62
CA ILE A 338 12.00 10.06 -43.55
C ILE A 338 12.80 10.43 -44.81
N THR A 339 12.22 10.29 -45.98
CA THR A 339 12.87 10.65 -47.24
C THR A 339 13.25 12.13 -47.29
N LEU A 340 12.30 13.01 -46.91
CA LEU A 340 12.52 14.46 -46.88
C LEU A 340 13.62 14.85 -45.86
N LEU A 341 13.60 14.23 -44.70
CA LEU A 341 14.59 14.48 -43.64
C LEU A 341 15.96 13.95 -44.04
N THR A 342 16.05 12.83 -44.74
CA THR A 342 17.30 12.28 -45.24
C THR A 342 18.00 13.21 -46.25
N GLU A 343 17.21 13.84 -47.14
CA GLU A 343 17.78 14.85 -48.06
C GLU A 343 18.33 16.06 -47.29
N LYS A 344 17.61 16.54 -46.27
CA LYS A 344 18.06 17.66 -45.43
C LYS A 344 19.26 17.28 -44.53
N ALA A 345 19.38 16.03 -44.15
CA ALA A 345 20.47 15.53 -43.33
C ALA A 345 21.82 15.56 -44.03
N LYS A 346 21.85 15.53 -45.37
CA LYS A 346 23.09 15.67 -46.18
C LYS A 346 23.89 16.94 -45.83
N GLN A 347 23.21 17.93 -45.29
CA GLN A 347 23.83 19.20 -44.89
C GLN A 347 23.79 19.45 -43.36
N ASN A 348 23.34 18.47 -42.56
CA ASN A 348 23.21 18.60 -41.12
C ASN A 348 23.61 17.29 -40.40
N PRO A 349 24.86 17.20 -39.88
CA PRO A 349 25.36 15.99 -39.22
C PRO A 349 24.54 15.55 -38.01
N ALA A 350 23.93 16.49 -37.27
CA ALA A 350 23.10 16.15 -36.11
C ALA A 350 21.81 15.44 -36.52
N LEU A 351 21.20 15.89 -37.63
CA LEU A 351 20.02 15.26 -38.19
C LEU A 351 20.32 13.89 -38.77
N GLU A 352 21.49 13.73 -39.41
CA GLU A 352 21.98 12.44 -39.92
C GLU A 352 22.12 11.43 -38.78
N GLN A 353 22.66 11.83 -37.64
CA GLN A 353 22.81 10.94 -36.49
C GLN A 353 21.45 10.53 -35.92
N ILE A 354 20.48 11.41 -35.90
CA ILE A 354 19.10 11.08 -35.44
C ILE A 354 18.48 10.04 -36.38
N LEU A 355 18.61 10.22 -37.69
CA LEU A 355 18.04 9.33 -38.68
C LEU A 355 18.71 7.93 -38.71
N LYS A 356 19.99 7.84 -38.33
CA LYS A 356 20.68 6.54 -38.18
C LYS A 356 20.14 5.68 -37.05
N ASN A 357 19.45 6.29 -36.08
CA ASN A 357 18.89 5.60 -34.94
C ASN A 357 17.39 5.22 -35.13
N LEU A 358 16.81 5.54 -36.29
CA LEU A 358 15.44 5.19 -36.69
C LEU A 358 15.42 3.84 -37.43
#